data_3699046933cfca2d072bedad48dba557
#
_entry.id   3699046933cfca2d072bedad48dba557
#
_cell.length_a   1.000
_cell.length_b   1.000
_cell.length_c   1.000
_cell.angle_alpha   90.00
_cell.angle_beta   90.00
_cell.angle_gamma   90.00
#
_symmetry.space_group_name_H-M   'P 1'
#
loop_
_entity.id
_entity.type
_entity.pdbx_description
1 polymer ?
#
loop_
_entity_poly.entity_id
_entity_poly.type
_entity_poly.pdbx_seq_one_letter_code
_entity_poly.pdbx_strand_id
1 'polypeptide(L)'
;MAQSETVELILDAAEQLFAEKGFAETSLRLITSKAGVNLAAVNYHFGSKKALIQAMFSRFLGPFCISLERELDRRMAKPEVKPSLEELLEMLVEQALAVKPRSGNDLSIFMRLLGLAFSQSQGHLRKYLEEVYGKVFRRYMLLLNEVAPRLPPNLSKWWRMEPA
;
A
#
# COMPACT_ATOMS: atom_id res chain seq x y z
N MET A 1 5.93 -20.87 14.97
CA MET A 1 7.10 -20.31 14.26
C MET A 1 7.08 -20.65 12.78
N ALA A 2 6.91 -21.90 12.38
CA ALA A 2 6.95 -22.30 10.96
C ALA A 2 5.91 -21.65 10.03
N GLN A 3 4.68 -21.38 10.47
CA GLN A 3 3.64 -20.76 9.61
C GLN A 3 3.93 -19.29 9.28
N SER A 4 4.40 -18.51 10.24
CA SER A 4 4.76 -17.11 10.03
C SER A 4 5.95 -16.97 9.08
N GLU A 5 6.94 -17.84 9.21
CA GLU A 5 8.13 -17.86 8.37
C GLU A 5 7.79 -18.21 6.91
N THR A 6 6.94 -19.20 6.69
CA THR A 6 6.48 -19.59 5.33
C THR A 6 5.72 -18.45 4.65
N VAL A 7 4.85 -17.74 5.37
CA VAL A 7 4.11 -16.59 4.85
C VAL A 7 5.07 -15.49 4.41
N GLU A 8 6.07 -15.16 5.22
CA GLU A 8 7.07 -14.13 4.88
C GLU A 8 7.91 -14.52 3.66
N LEU A 9 8.35 -15.77 3.56
CA LEU A 9 9.08 -16.26 2.38
C LEU A 9 8.25 -16.13 1.09
N ILE A 10 6.97 -16.46 1.14
CA ILE A 10 6.06 -16.32 -0.01
C ILE A 10 5.89 -14.86 -0.39
N LEU A 11 5.64 -13.98 0.59
CA LEU A 11 5.44 -12.55 0.34
C LEU A 11 6.70 -11.88 -0.21
N ASP A 12 7.89 -12.23 0.31
CA ASP A 12 9.16 -11.71 -0.18
C ASP A 12 9.42 -12.12 -1.64
N ALA A 13 9.20 -13.40 -1.96
CA ALA A 13 9.32 -13.89 -3.32
C ALA A 13 8.30 -13.22 -4.27
N ALA A 14 7.07 -13.04 -3.82
CA ALA A 14 6.01 -12.38 -4.59
C ALA A 14 6.35 -10.93 -4.89
N GLU A 15 6.78 -10.15 -3.90
CA GLU A 15 7.18 -8.75 -4.08
C GLU A 15 8.26 -8.61 -5.15
N GLN A 16 9.31 -9.39 -5.05
CA GLN A 16 10.42 -9.33 -6.00
C GLN A 16 9.97 -9.68 -7.41
N LEU A 17 9.25 -10.78 -7.57
CA LEU A 17 8.82 -11.25 -8.89
C LEU A 17 7.79 -10.34 -9.54
N PHE A 18 6.82 -9.83 -8.78
CA PHE A 18 5.86 -8.86 -9.30
C PHE A 18 6.54 -7.54 -9.68
N ALA A 19 7.49 -7.06 -8.91
CA ALA A 19 8.24 -5.85 -9.22
C ALA A 19 9.11 -6.00 -10.47
N GLU A 20 9.69 -7.20 -10.70
CA GLU A 20 10.54 -7.48 -11.86
C GLU A 20 9.74 -7.74 -13.13
N LYS A 21 8.68 -8.55 -13.05
CA LYS A 21 7.98 -9.12 -14.21
C LYS A 21 6.57 -8.56 -14.41
N GLY A 22 6.00 -7.93 -13.39
CA GLY A 22 4.59 -7.53 -13.35
C GLY A 22 3.66 -8.64 -12.88
N PHE A 23 2.38 -8.26 -12.67
CA PHE A 23 1.39 -9.19 -12.10
C PHE A 23 0.98 -10.30 -13.06
N ALA A 24 0.79 -9.97 -14.34
CA ALA A 24 0.33 -10.93 -15.33
C ALA A 24 1.37 -12.05 -15.60
N GLU A 25 2.65 -11.68 -15.70
CA GLU A 25 3.74 -12.59 -16.05
C GLU A 25 4.28 -13.41 -14.86
N THR A 26 3.76 -13.19 -13.66
CA THR A 26 4.19 -13.89 -12.46
C THR A 26 3.15 -14.93 -12.05
N SER A 27 3.51 -16.21 -12.13
CA SER A 27 2.66 -17.32 -11.71
C SER A 27 2.89 -17.69 -10.24
N LEU A 28 1.89 -18.33 -9.59
CA LEU A 28 2.06 -18.87 -8.24
C LEU A 28 3.16 -19.94 -8.18
N ARG A 29 3.36 -20.70 -9.25
CA ARG A 29 4.45 -21.69 -9.33
C ARG A 29 5.82 -21.03 -9.33
N LEU A 30 5.97 -19.91 -10.02
CA LEU A 30 7.22 -19.15 -10.01
C LEU A 30 7.53 -18.60 -8.62
N ILE A 31 6.51 -18.08 -7.93
CA ILE A 31 6.62 -17.58 -6.55
C ILE A 31 7.02 -18.69 -5.60
N THR A 32 6.37 -19.85 -5.66
CA THR A 32 6.67 -20.99 -4.78
C THR A 32 8.06 -21.55 -5.01
N SER A 33 8.48 -21.62 -6.28
CA SER A 33 9.84 -22.04 -6.65
C SER A 33 10.89 -21.10 -6.06
N LYS A 34 10.67 -19.79 -6.16
CA LYS A 34 11.59 -18.79 -5.59
C LYS A 34 11.60 -18.80 -4.06
N ALA A 35 10.46 -19.01 -3.45
CA ALA A 35 10.31 -19.06 -1.98
C ALA A 35 10.81 -20.39 -1.37
N GLY A 36 11.06 -21.43 -2.18
CA GLY A 36 11.44 -22.74 -1.69
C GLY A 36 10.30 -23.47 -0.96
N VAL A 37 9.03 -23.19 -1.33
CA VAL A 37 7.84 -23.82 -0.74
C VAL A 37 7.00 -24.52 -1.80
N ASN A 38 6.07 -25.38 -1.37
CA ASN A 38 5.16 -26.02 -2.32
C ASN A 38 3.91 -25.15 -2.60
N LEU A 39 3.22 -25.45 -3.71
CA LEU A 39 2.02 -24.70 -4.09
C LEU A 39 0.87 -24.85 -3.07
N ALA A 40 0.80 -25.96 -2.35
CA ALA A 40 -0.18 -26.16 -1.31
C ALA A 40 -0.05 -25.14 -0.17
N ALA A 41 1.17 -24.70 0.15
CA ALA A 41 1.40 -23.65 1.14
C ALA A 41 0.76 -22.31 0.73
N VAL A 42 0.90 -21.91 -0.55
CA VAL A 42 0.26 -20.67 -1.05
C VAL A 42 -1.26 -20.79 -1.00
N ASN A 43 -1.81 -21.92 -1.44
CA ASN A 43 -3.25 -22.15 -1.39
C ASN A 43 -3.78 -22.16 0.05
N TYR A 44 -3.04 -22.75 0.97
CA TYR A 44 -3.42 -22.79 2.38
C TYR A 44 -3.41 -21.39 3.02
N HIS A 45 -2.37 -20.60 2.80
CA HIS A 45 -2.22 -19.30 3.46
C HIS A 45 -3.00 -18.17 2.79
N PHE A 46 -3.14 -18.19 1.46
CA PHE A 46 -3.71 -17.09 0.69
C PHE A 46 -4.96 -17.48 -0.13
N GLY A 47 -5.06 -18.71 -0.56
CA GLY A 47 -6.18 -19.23 -1.34
C GLY A 47 -6.16 -18.84 -2.83
N SER A 48 -5.65 -17.67 -3.19
CA SER A 48 -5.61 -17.20 -4.57
C SER A 48 -4.47 -16.21 -4.81
N LYS A 49 -4.10 -16.01 -6.10
CA LYS A 49 -3.16 -14.97 -6.51
C LYS A 49 -3.65 -13.56 -6.15
N LYS A 50 -4.96 -13.29 -6.27
CA LYS A 50 -5.57 -12.01 -5.87
C LYS A 50 -5.39 -11.75 -4.39
N ALA A 51 -5.66 -12.74 -3.54
CA ALA A 51 -5.48 -12.62 -2.09
C ALA A 51 -4.00 -12.46 -1.71
N LEU A 52 -3.09 -13.14 -2.42
CA LEU A 52 -1.65 -12.94 -2.24
C LEU A 52 -1.21 -11.51 -2.58
N ILE A 53 -1.70 -10.94 -3.69
CA ILE A 53 -1.43 -9.54 -4.07
C ILE A 53 -1.96 -8.59 -2.99
N GLN A 54 -3.18 -8.79 -2.51
CA GLN A 54 -3.77 -7.97 -1.45
C GLN A 54 -2.96 -8.05 -0.15
N ALA A 55 -2.55 -9.25 0.26
CA ALA A 55 -1.71 -9.46 1.45
C ALA A 55 -0.34 -8.78 1.33
N MET A 56 0.25 -8.82 0.13
CA MET A 56 1.51 -8.16 -0.16
C MET A 56 1.42 -6.64 0.02
N PHE A 57 0.38 -5.99 -0.51
CA PHE A 57 0.16 -4.56 -0.29
C PHE A 57 -0.14 -4.24 1.18
N SER A 58 -0.93 -5.07 1.86
CA SER A 58 -1.26 -4.88 3.26
C SER A 58 -0.06 -4.98 4.19
N ARG A 59 0.96 -5.74 3.83
CA ARG A 59 2.19 -5.85 4.61
C ARG A 59 2.91 -4.51 4.79
N PHE A 60 2.85 -3.63 3.79
CA PHE A 60 3.34 -2.26 3.89
C PHE A 60 2.27 -1.30 4.42
N LEU A 61 1.07 -1.32 3.83
CA LEU A 61 0.01 -0.36 4.14
C LEU A 61 -0.58 -0.52 5.53
N GLY A 62 -0.61 -1.71 6.10
CA GLY A 62 -1.12 -1.95 7.44
C GLY A 62 -0.37 -1.11 8.50
N PRO A 63 0.92 -1.32 8.71
CA PRO A 63 1.73 -0.51 9.62
C PRO A 63 1.73 0.97 9.28
N PHE A 64 1.82 1.31 7.99
CA PHE A 64 1.78 2.70 7.51
C PHE A 64 0.48 3.41 7.91
N CYS A 65 -0.68 2.81 7.64
CA CYS A 65 -1.97 3.42 7.94
C CYS A 65 -2.23 3.54 9.44
N ILE A 66 -1.80 2.55 10.25
CA ILE A 66 -1.88 2.62 11.71
C ILE A 66 -1.05 3.81 12.23
N SER A 67 0.15 3.97 11.72
CA SER A 67 1.04 5.07 12.11
C SER A 67 0.49 6.43 11.64
N LEU A 68 0.00 6.52 10.41
CA LEU A 68 -0.62 7.72 9.87
C LEU A 68 -1.88 8.12 10.64
N GLU A 69 -2.75 7.18 10.99
CA GLU A 69 -3.96 7.46 11.77
C GLU A 69 -3.61 8.00 13.16
N ARG A 70 -2.62 7.40 13.82
CA ARG A 70 -2.13 7.89 15.13
C ARG A 70 -1.59 9.31 15.04
N GLU A 71 -0.83 9.62 14.01
CA GLU A 71 -0.29 10.97 13.81
C GLU A 71 -1.38 11.99 13.48
N LEU A 72 -2.38 11.61 12.68
CA LEU A 72 -3.56 12.43 12.44
C LEU A 72 -4.33 12.72 13.74
N ASP A 73 -4.53 11.71 14.58
CA ASP A 73 -5.20 11.89 15.88
C ASP A 73 -4.43 12.84 16.79
N ARG A 74 -3.11 12.71 16.83
CA ARG A 74 -2.23 13.58 17.61
C ARG A 74 -2.33 15.05 17.16
N ARG A 75 -2.34 15.28 15.86
CA ARG A 75 -2.45 16.63 15.27
C ARG A 75 -3.84 17.23 15.50
N MET A 76 -4.88 16.45 15.35
CA MET A 76 -6.26 16.92 15.52
C MET A 76 -6.68 17.09 16.99
N ALA A 77 -5.91 16.58 17.95
CA ALA A 77 -6.11 16.89 19.36
C ALA A 77 -5.90 18.38 19.70
N LYS A 78 -5.25 19.14 18.79
CA LYS A 78 -5.07 20.60 18.90
C LYS A 78 -5.73 21.29 17.71
N PRO A 79 -7.06 21.45 17.68
CA PRO A 79 -7.79 21.95 16.52
C PRO A 79 -7.52 23.41 16.18
N GLU A 80 -6.91 24.15 17.11
CA GLU A 80 -6.59 25.58 16.95
C GLU A 80 -5.46 25.83 15.94
N VAL A 81 -4.63 24.81 15.68
CA VAL A 81 -3.49 24.90 14.76
C VAL A 81 -3.70 23.92 13.61
N LYS A 82 -4.18 24.44 12.49
CA LYS A 82 -4.26 23.65 11.26
C LYS A 82 -2.84 23.36 10.74
N PRO A 83 -2.55 22.10 10.34
CA PRO A 83 -1.26 21.79 9.75
C PRO A 83 -1.08 22.53 8.41
N SER A 84 0.15 22.91 8.09
CA SER A 84 0.49 23.44 6.77
C SER A 84 0.52 22.32 5.73
N LEU A 85 0.56 22.68 4.44
CA LEU A 85 0.75 21.73 3.34
C LEU A 85 2.09 20.97 3.52
N GLU A 86 3.15 21.68 3.88
CA GLU A 86 4.49 21.12 4.11
C GLU A 86 4.45 20.07 5.23
N GLU A 87 3.85 20.40 6.37
CA GLU A 87 3.69 19.47 7.49
C GLU A 87 2.88 18.21 7.14
N LEU A 88 1.85 18.33 6.29
CA LEU A 88 1.10 17.17 5.82
C LEU A 88 1.92 16.28 4.88
N LEU A 89 2.73 16.87 3.99
CA LEU A 89 3.61 16.11 3.12
C LEU A 89 4.74 15.44 3.90
N GLU A 90 5.36 16.15 4.83
CA GLU A 90 6.36 15.58 5.74
C GLU A 90 5.80 14.40 6.54
N MET A 91 4.58 14.53 7.06
CA MET A 91 3.89 13.46 7.78
C MET A 91 3.80 12.17 6.94
N LEU A 92 3.41 12.26 5.68
CA LEU A 92 3.35 11.08 4.79
C LEU A 92 4.72 10.43 4.61
N VAL A 93 5.73 11.24 4.35
CA VAL A 93 7.10 10.75 4.12
C VAL A 93 7.65 10.10 5.39
N GLU A 94 7.51 10.75 6.53
CA GLU A 94 7.97 10.23 7.83
C GLU A 94 7.31 8.88 8.15
N GLN A 95 5.97 8.77 7.98
CA GLN A 95 5.28 7.54 8.26
C GLN A 95 5.66 6.43 7.27
N ALA A 96 5.90 6.75 6.00
CA ALA A 96 6.37 5.79 5.01
C ALA A 96 7.78 5.26 5.33
N LEU A 97 8.68 6.15 5.75
CA LEU A 97 10.04 5.79 6.14
C LEU A 97 10.09 5.05 7.49
N ALA A 98 9.11 5.27 8.36
CA ALA A 98 9.00 4.60 9.65
C ALA A 98 8.48 3.16 9.55
N VAL A 99 7.92 2.75 8.42
CA VAL A 99 7.58 1.33 8.19
C VAL A 99 8.86 0.50 8.31
N LYS A 100 8.82 -0.47 9.22
CA LYS A 100 10.00 -1.28 9.56
C LYS A 100 10.57 -1.96 8.32
N PRO A 101 11.79 -1.64 7.89
CA PRO A 101 12.35 -2.22 6.68
C PRO A 101 12.65 -3.71 6.89
N ARG A 102 12.30 -4.52 5.91
CA ARG A 102 12.69 -5.94 5.80
C ARG A 102 13.92 -6.10 4.93
N SER A 103 14.04 -5.20 3.95
CA SER A 103 15.22 -5.02 3.11
C SER A 103 15.48 -3.52 2.92
N GLY A 104 16.65 -3.15 2.42
CA GLY A 104 16.98 -1.74 2.21
C GLY A 104 16.16 -1.02 1.13
N ASN A 105 15.29 -1.74 0.41
CA ASN A 105 14.54 -1.23 -0.76
C ASN A 105 13.02 -1.34 -0.64
N ASP A 106 12.47 -1.61 0.54
CA ASP A 106 11.05 -1.90 0.72
C ASP A 106 10.12 -0.80 0.18
N LEU A 107 10.40 0.45 0.47
CA LEU A 107 9.60 1.58 -0.03
C LEU A 107 9.69 1.70 -1.56
N SER A 108 10.88 1.55 -2.13
CA SER A 108 11.08 1.60 -3.59
C SER A 108 10.33 0.47 -4.30
N ILE A 109 10.39 -0.73 -3.77
CA ILE A 109 9.63 -1.89 -4.29
C ILE A 109 8.13 -1.63 -4.17
N PHE A 110 7.66 -1.13 -3.03
CA PHE A 110 6.25 -0.80 -2.82
C PHE A 110 5.75 0.25 -3.83
N MET A 111 6.49 1.34 -4.03
CA MET A 111 6.13 2.39 -5.00
C MET A 111 6.09 1.87 -6.43
N ARG A 112 7.02 0.99 -6.80
CA ARG A 112 7.03 0.32 -8.11
C ARG A 112 5.80 -0.58 -8.28
N LEU A 113 5.47 -1.39 -7.29
CA LEU A 113 4.29 -2.26 -7.30
C LEU A 113 3.00 -1.47 -7.38
N LEU A 114 2.91 -0.35 -6.67
CA LEU A 114 1.77 0.56 -6.74
C LEU A 114 1.59 1.14 -8.15
N GLY A 115 2.67 1.59 -8.79
CA GLY A 115 2.64 2.05 -10.18
C GLY A 115 2.19 0.96 -11.16
N LEU A 116 2.68 -0.28 -10.99
CA LEU A 116 2.24 -1.42 -11.80
C LEU A 116 0.76 -1.77 -11.57
N ALA A 117 0.26 -1.67 -10.35
CA ALA A 117 -1.15 -1.91 -10.03
C ALA A 117 -2.08 -0.92 -10.75
N PHE A 118 -1.68 0.35 -10.87
CA PHE A 118 -2.43 1.33 -11.64
C PHE A 118 -2.37 1.09 -13.16
N SER A 119 -1.24 0.63 -13.68
CA SER A 119 -1.05 0.41 -15.12
C SER A 119 -1.61 -0.93 -15.62
N GLN A 120 -1.69 -1.95 -14.77
CA GLN A 120 -2.06 -3.33 -15.15
C GLN A 120 -3.48 -3.75 -14.73
N SER A 121 -4.39 -2.81 -14.58
CA SER A 121 -5.83 -3.06 -14.35
C SER A 121 -6.14 -4.03 -13.18
N GLN A 122 -5.56 -3.80 -12.03
CA GLN A 122 -5.82 -4.57 -10.81
C GLN A 122 -7.07 -4.06 -10.06
N GLY A 123 -8.26 -4.14 -10.69
CA GLY A 123 -9.50 -3.59 -10.13
C GLY A 123 -9.89 -4.17 -8.77
N HIS A 124 -9.62 -5.46 -8.53
CA HIS A 124 -9.84 -6.09 -7.22
C HIS A 124 -8.98 -5.48 -6.11
N LEU A 125 -7.74 -5.05 -6.44
CA LEU A 125 -6.84 -4.43 -5.49
C LEU A 125 -7.35 -3.05 -5.08
N ARG A 126 -7.78 -2.22 -6.05
CA ARG A 126 -8.36 -0.90 -5.77
C ARG A 126 -9.54 -1.01 -4.79
N LYS A 127 -10.48 -1.90 -5.07
CA LYS A 127 -11.64 -2.13 -4.19
C LYS A 127 -11.20 -2.56 -2.79
N TYR A 128 -10.28 -3.51 -2.69
CA TYR A 128 -9.74 -3.97 -1.42
C TYR A 128 -9.07 -2.85 -0.62
N LEU A 129 -8.20 -2.06 -1.26
CA LEU A 129 -7.50 -0.95 -0.60
C LEU A 129 -8.47 0.13 -0.12
N GLU A 130 -9.52 0.41 -0.90
CA GLU A 130 -10.56 1.36 -0.53
C GLU A 130 -11.39 0.87 0.66
N GLU A 131 -11.76 -0.41 0.70
CA GLU A 131 -12.50 -1.02 1.80
C GLU A 131 -11.69 -1.05 3.10
N VAL A 132 -10.42 -1.41 3.04
CA VAL A 132 -9.58 -1.63 4.23
C VAL A 132 -8.93 -0.33 4.73
N TYR A 133 -8.43 0.50 3.84
CA TYR A 133 -7.62 1.67 4.17
C TYR A 133 -8.28 3.01 3.79
N GLY A 134 -9.39 2.99 3.07
CA GLY A 134 -10.02 4.19 2.54
C GLY A 134 -10.41 5.23 3.59
N LYS A 135 -10.75 4.81 4.82
CA LYS A 135 -11.09 5.72 5.91
C LYS A 135 -9.93 6.64 6.28
N VAL A 136 -8.73 6.08 6.43
CA VAL A 136 -7.52 6.85 6.80
C VAL A 136 -7.13 7.79 5.66
N PHE A 137 -7.11 7.28 4.44
CA PHE A 137 -6.77 8.10 3.27
C PHE A 137 -7.77 9.22 3.01
N ARG A 138 -9.09 8.97 3.15
CA ARG A 138 -10.10 10.04 3.03
C ARG A 138 -9.90 11.13 4.09
N ARG A 139 -9.62 10.75 5.32
CA ARG A 139 -9.34 11.68 6.40
C ARG A 139 -8.14 12.57 6.10
N TYR A 140 -7.05 11.97 5.64
CA TYR A 140 -5.85 12.69 5.21
C TYR A 140 -6.14 13.61 4.03
N MET A 141 -6.86 13.13 3.03
CA MET A 141 -7.20 13.89 1.82
C MET A 141 -8.11 15.09 2.13
N LEU A 142 -9.01 14.98 3.10
CA LEU A 142 -9.83 16.12 3.53
C LEU A 142 -8.96 17.24 4.10
N LEU A 143 -7.99 16.91 4.96
CA LEU A 143 -7.05 17.89 5.50
C LEU A 143 -6.18 18.50 4.41
N LEU A 144 -5.67 17.68 3.50
CA LEU A 144 -4.87 18.15 2.38
C LEU A 144 -5.64 19.12 1.49
N ASN A 145 -6.92 18.84 1.21
CA ASN A 145 -7.80 19.71 0.42
C ASN A 145 -8.08 21.05 1.09
N GLU A 146 -8.06 21.12 2.41
CA GLU A 146 -8.27 22.38 3.15
C GLU A 146 -7.08 23.33 3.04
N VAL A 147 -5.85 22.79 2.92
CA VAL A 147 -4.61 23.57 2.96
C VAL A 147 -3.90 23.68 1.62
N ALA A 148 -4.19 22.76 0.71
CA ALA A 148 -3.61 22.83 -0.63
C ALA A 148 -4.09 24.06 -1.39
N PRO A 149 -3.20 24.75 -2.11
CA PRO A 149 -3.61 25.83 -2.99
C PRO A 149 -4.62 25.31 -4.01
N ARG A 150 -5.63 26.11 -4.35
CA ARG A 150 -6.64 25.71 -5.33
C ARG A 150 -5.94 25.37 -6.66
N LEU A 151 -5.86 24.09 -6.95
CA LEU A 151 -5.32 23.61 -8.20
C LEU A 151 -6.25 24.05 -9.37
N PRO A 152 -5.70 24.39 -10.53
CA PRO A 152 -6.50 24.67 -11.71
C PRO A 152 -7.49 23.53 -12.00
N PRO A 153 -8.68 23.82 -12.55
CA PRO A 153 -9.73 22.81 -12.76
C PRO A 153 -9.29 21.59 -13.59
N ASN A 154 -8.32 21.77 -14.47
CA ASN A 154 -7.74 20.70 -15.30
C ASN A 154 -6.90 19.69 -14.48
N LEU A 155 -6.29 20.12 -13.38
CA LEU A 155 -5.54 19.23 -12.49
C LEU A 155 -6.42 18.63 -11.38
N SER A 156 -7.49 19.32 -11.00
CA SER A 156 -8.40 18.83 -9.96
C SER A 156 -9.19 17.57 -10.37
N LYS A 157 -9.29 17.28 -11.69
CA LYS A 157 -9.94 16.07 -12.20
C LYS A 157 -9.18 14.79 -11.90
N TRP A 158 -7.86 14.86 -11.76
CA TRP A 158 -7.02 13.67 -11.53
C TRP A 158 -7.15 13.08 -10.14
N TRP A 159 -7.62 13.85 -9.20
CA TRP A 159 -7.67 13.41 -7.81
C TRP A 159 -9.06 13.45 -7.16
N ARG A 160 -10.06 14.05 -7.84
CA ARG A 160 -11.43 13.74 -7.51
C ARG A 160 -11.67 12.30 -7.96
N MET A 161 -11.67 11.39 -7.00
CA MET A 161 -12.18 10.04 -7.19
C MET A 161 -13.71 10.13 -7.31
N GLU A 162 -14.20 10.66 -8.44
CA GLU A 162 -15.60 10.49 -8.80
C GLU A 162 -15.74 9.04 -9.26
N PRO A 163 -16.67 8.28 -8.68
CA PRO A 163 -16.99 6.96 -9.21
C PRO A 163 -17.49 7.15 -10.66
N ALA A 164 -16.86 6.40 -11.54
CA ALA A 164 -17.33 6.28 -12.89
C ALA A 164 -18.68 5.55 -12.90
#